data_8d18badda5e90f2295431b7b97c1c7db
#
_entry.id   8d18badda5e90f2295431b7b97c1c7db
#
_cell.length_a   1.000
_cell.length_b   1.000
_cell.length_c   1.000
_cell.angle_alpha   90.00
_cell.angle_beta   90.00
_cell.angle_gamma   90.00
#
_symmetry.space_group_name_H-M   'P 1'
#
loop_
_entity.id
_entity.type
_entity.pdbx_description
1 polymer ?
#
loop_
_entity_poly.entity_id
_entity_poly.type
_entity_poly.pdbx_seq_one_letter_code
_entity_poly.pdbx_strand_id
1 'polypeptide(L)'
;ILKDTLSEYDNVKVINDDILKVDINALAEEYNNGKPIKVVANLPYYITTPIIMGLFESHVPIDSITIMVQKEVADRMQAAPGKKDYGALSLAVQYYSHPEIVVNVPPSCFMPQPKVGSSVISLKRYEKPVVDVDDEKLMFKIIRASFNQRRKTLANGLNNFGGMGLTKEQIQQSIEALGVPVNVRGEALSLAQFAQLSNIIGAAK
;
A
#
# COMPACT_ATOMS: atom_id res chain seq x y z
N ILE A 1 8.60 -6.87 31.92
CA ILE A 1 8.89 -5.43 31.68
C ILE A 1 7.57 -4.68 31.39
N LEU A 2 6.86 -4.91 30.24
CA LEU A 2 5.65 -4.13 29.92
C LEU A 2 4.56 -4.26 31.00
N LYS A 3 4.37 -5.46 31.60
CA LYS A 3 3.43 -5.65 32.69
C LYS A 3 3.77 -4.80 33.92
N ASP A 4 5.07 -4.60 34.18
CA ASP A 4 5.52 -3.84 35.33
C ASP A 4 5.49 -2.32 35.03
N THR A 5 5.96 -1.92 33.84
CA THR A 5 6.01 -0.50 33.45
C THR A 5 4.65 0.11 33.13
N LEU A 6 3.65 -0.71 32.79
CA LEU A 6 2.32 -0.26 32.42
C LEU A 6 1.23 -0.62 33.45
N SER A 7 1.62 -1.20 34.60
CA SER A 7 0.69 -1.64 35.65
C SER A 7 -0.17 -0.52 36.28
N GLU A 8 0.31 0.72 36.20
CA GLU A 8 -0.37 1.90 36.76
C GLU A 8 -1.39 2.53 35.79
N TYR A 9 -1.52 1.98 34.56
CA TYR A 9 -2.38 2.53 33.52
C TYR A 9 -3.57 1.62 33.24
N ASP A 10 -4.75 1.95 33.72
CA ASP A 10 -5.97 1.17 33.54
C ASP A 10 -6.48 1.17 32.08
N ASN A 11 -6.03 2.12 31.27
CA ASN A 11 -6.42 2.28 29.87
C ASN A 11 -5.49 1.54 28.89
N VAL A 12 -4.59 0.67 29.39
CA VAL A 12 -3.63 -0.07 28.55
C VAL A 12 -3.93 -1.57 28.59
N LYS A 13 -4.06 -2.17 27.41
CA LYS A 13 -4.15 -3.62 27.21
C LYS A 13 -2.92 -4.11 26.45
N VAL A 14 -2.18 -5.06 27.03
CA VAL A 14 -1.03 -5.71 26.38
C VAL A 14 -1.45 -7.03 25.77
N ILE A 15 -1.32 -7.16 24.46
CA ILE A 15 -1.54 -8.39 23.69
C ILE A 15 -0.17 -8.85 23.17
N ASN A 16 0.27 -10.04 23.56
CA ASN A 16 1.53 -10.62 23.12
C ASN A 16 1.27 -11.68 22.06
N ASP A 17 1.20 -11.25 20.78
CA ASP A 17 0.90 -12.11 19.65
C ASP A 17 1.58 -11.58 18.37
N ASP A 18 1.51 -12.37 17.29
CA ASP A 18 1.91 -11.97 15.95
C ASP A 18 0.84 -11.04 15.35
N ILE A 19 1.20 -9.80 15.05
CA ILE A 19 0.27 -8.79 14.51
C ILE A 19 -0.46 -9.25 13.24
N LEU A 20 0.14 -10.12 12.44
CA LEU A 20 -0.51 -10.67 11.25
C LEU A 20 -1.60 -11.71 11.54
N LYS A 21 -1.68 -12.17 12.79
CA LYS A 21 -2.69 -13.15 13.26
C LYS A 21 -3.74 -12.51 14.16
N VAL A 22 -3.47 -11.31 14.67
CA VAL A 22 -4.40 -10.58 15.54
C VAL A 22 -5.58 -10.07 14.71
N ASP A 23 -6.79 -10.37 15.16
CA ASP A 23 -8.01 -9.80 14.59
C ASP A 23 -8.20 -8.35 15.08
N ILE A 24 -7.70 -7.42 14.29
CA ILE A 24 -7.80 -5.98 14.61
C ILE A 24 -9.25 -5.48 14.54
N ASN A 25 -10.10 -6.10 13.70
CA ASN A 25 -11.53 -5.75 13.66
C ASN A 25 -12.23 -6.10 14.98
N ALA A 26 -11.95 -7.30 15.51
CA ALA A 26 -12.48 -7.70 16.82
C ALA A 26 -12.00 -6.77 17.94
N LEU A 27 -10.72 -6.34 17.91
CA LEU A 27 -10.20 -5.38 18.89
C LEU A 27 -10.86 -3.99 18.74
N ALA A 28 -11.06 -3.51 17.53
CA ALA A 28 -11.74 -2.25 17.29
C ALA A 28 -13.19 -2.29 17.80
N GLU A 29 -13.87 -3.40 17.62
CA GLU A 29 -15.23 -3.60 18.14
C GLU A 29 -15.25 -3.64 19.66
N GLU A 30 -14.37 -4.46 20.28
CA GLU A 30 -14.33 -4.65 21.73
C GLU A 30 -13.94 -3.38 22.49
N TYR A 31 -12.92 -2.64 22.01
CA TYR A 31 -12.35 -1.51 22.74
C TYR A 31 -12.77 -0.13 22.24
N ASN A 32 -13.35 -0.02 21.03
CA ASN A 32 -13.73 1.27 20.45
C ASN A 32 -15.12 1.27 19.80
N ASN A 33 -15.96 0.26 20.09
CA ASN A 33 -17.32 0.11 19.55
C ASN A 33 -17.34 0.20 18.00
N GLY A 34 -16.40 -0.43 17.32
CA GLY A 34 -16.27 -0.45 15.87
C GLY A 34 -15.90 0.90 15.23
N LYS A 35 -15.63 1.95 16.03
CA LYS A 35 -15.22 3.27 15.52
C LYS A 35 -13.80 3.23 14.97
N PRO A 36 -13.43 4.15 14.05
CA PRO A 36 -12.09 4.23 13.51
C PRO A 36 -10.99 4.34 14.59
N ILE A 37 -9.96 3.53 14.46
CA ILE A 37 -8.80 3.50 15.35
C ILE A 37 -7.59 4.18 14.69
N LYS A 38 -6.63 4.60 15.52
CA LYS A 38 -5.32 5.06 15.08
C LYS A 38 -4.30 3.97 15.34
N VAL A 39 -3.48 3.69 14.34
CA VAL A 39 -2.37 2.74 14.45
C VAL A 39 -1.07 3.53 14.57
N VAL A 40 -0.31 3.29 15.62
CA VAL A 40 1.04 3.87 15.81
C VAL A 40 2.02 2.73 16.04
N ALA A 41 3.04 2.61 15.18
CA ALA A 41 3.96 1.48 15.29
C ALA A 41 5.40 1.80 14.85
N ASN A 42 6.34 1.16 15.55
CA ASN A 42 7.71 1.01 15.10
C ASN A 42 7.87 -0.42 14.59
N LEU A 43 7.84 -0.60 13.27
CA LEU A 43 7.78 -1.92 12.64
C LEU A 43 9.17 -2.44 12.26
N PRO A 44 9.41 -3.75 12.40
CA PRO A 44 10.57 -4.38 11.79
C PRO A 44 10.52 -4.20 10.26
N TYR A 45 11.64 -3.78 9.67
CA TYR A 45 11.68 -3.36 8.26
C TYR A 45 11.25 -4.44 7.27
N TYR A 46 11.50 -5.72 7.57
CA TYR A 46 11.19 -6.84 6.69
C TYR A 46 9.70 -7.19 6.59
N ILE A 47 8.86 -6.71 7.54
CA ILE A 47 7.44 -7.05 7.62
C ILE A 47 6.53 -5.83 7.44
N THR A 48 7.09 -4.64 7.24
CA THR A 48 6.35 -3.37 7.13
C THR A 48 5.23 -3.43 6.07
N THR A 49 5.57 -3.82 4.84
CA THR A 49 4.59 -3.86 3.73
C THR A 49 3.45 -4.84 3.98
N PRO A 50 3.69 -6.12 4.38
CA PRO A 50 2.62 -7.03 4.74
C PRO A 50 1.66 -6.51 5.83
N ILE A 51 2.18 -5.84 6.87
CA ILE A 51 1.34 -5.29 7.94
C ILE A 51 0.44 -4.17 7.40
N ILE A 52 1.01 -3.21 6.67
CA ILE A 52 0.24 -2.07 6.14
C ILE A 52 -0.85 -2.56 5.17
N MET A 53 -0.48 -3.47 4.26
CA MET A 53 -1.44 -4.01 3.30
C MET A 53 -2.51 -4.83 3.99
N GLY A 54 -2.15 -5.66 4.98
CA GLY A 54 -3.11 -6.40 5.76
C GLY A 54 -4.13 -5.50 6.47
N LEU A 55 -3.69 -4.37 7.04
CA LEU A 55 -4.58 -3.39 7.68
C LEU A 55 -5.56 -2.74 6.69
N PHE A 56 -5.11 -2.44 5.46
CA PHE A 56 -5.97 -1.84 4.44
C PHE A 56 -6.94 -2.87 3.82
N GLU A 57 -6.44 -4.03 3.42
CA GLU A 57 -7.20 -5.07 2.71
C GLU A 57 -8.23 -5.78 3.60
N SER A 58 -8.00 -5.86 4.93
CA SER A 58 -8.95 -6.45 5.88
C SER A 58 -10.09 -5.53 6.30
N HIS A 59 -10.20 -4.36 5.68
CA HIS A 59 -11.25 -3.37 5.97
C HIS A 59 -11.36 -2.96 7.45
N VAL A 60 -10.24 -3.02 8.18
CA VAL A 60 -10.18 -2.51 9.56
C VAL A 60 -10.62 -1.03 9.57
N PRO A 61 -11.47 -0.61 10.52
CA PRO A 61 -11.86 0.79 10.65
C PRO A 61 -10.66 1.61 11.16
N ILE A 62 -9.86 2.15 10.23
CA ILE A 62 -8.66 2.93 10.54
C ILE A 62 -8.89 4.38 10.17
N ASP A 63 -8.57 5.30 11.08
CA ASP A 63 -8.47 6.74 10.81
C ASP A 63 -7.11 7.08 10.19
N SER A 64 -6.03 6.60 10.82
CA SER A 64 -4.67 6.85 10.36
C SER A 64 -3.69 5.77 10.83
N ILE A 65 -2.62 5.59 10.07
CA ILE A 65 -1.48 4.73 10.40
C ILE A 65 -0.24 5.63 10.46
N THR A 66 0.38 5.74 11.63
CA THR A 66 1.64 6.46 11.81
C THR A 66 2.74 5.46 12.15
N ILE A 67 3.71 5.30 11.26
CA ILE A 67 4.73 4.26 11.38
C ILE A 67 6.13 4.80 11.13
N MET A 68 7.11 4.21 11.81
CA MET A 68 8.51 4.39 11.48
C MET A 68 8.98 3.26 10.56
N VAL A 69 9.54 3.65 9.41
CA VAL A 69 10.02 2.74 8.36
C VAL A 69 11.39 3.18 7.86
N GLN A 70 12.06 2.36 7.04
CA GLN A 70 13.24 2.83 6.33
C GLN A 70 12.88 4.02 5.43
N LYS A 71 13.79 5.00 5.35
CA LYS A 71 13.58 6.20 4.54
C LYS A 71 13.20 5.87 3.10
N GLU A 72 13.88 4.91 2.46
CA GLU A 72 13.56 4.45 1.10
C GLU A 72 12.12 3.96 0.98
N VAL A 73 11.59 3.26 1.99
CA VAL A 73 10.22 2.75 1.98
C VAL A 73 9.22 3.90 2.08
N ALA A 74 9.48 4.90 2.94
CA ALA A 74 8.66 6.09 3.04
C ALA A 74 8.66 6.90 1.72
N ASP A 75 9.84 7.10 1.12
CA ASP A 75 9.98 7.79 -0.17
C ASP A 75 9.19 7.06 -1.27
N ARG A 76 9.20 5.73 -1.28
CA ARG A 76 8.39 4.91 -2.21
C ARG A 76 6.90 5.06 -2.01
N MET A 77 6.41 5.15 -0.77
CA MET A 77 4.98 5.35 -0.49
C MET A 77 4.45 6.67 -1.05
N GLN A 78 5.28 7.72 -1.05
CA GLN A 78 4.92 9.04 -1.57
C GLN A 78 5.27 9.27 -3.05
N ALA A 79 5.98 8.33 -3.67
CA ALA A 79 6.50 8.53 -5.02
C ALA A 79 5.38 8.78 -6.04
N ALA A 80 5.60 9.73 -6.93
CA ALA A 80 4.71 10.07 -8.04
C ALA A 80 5.05 9.25 -9.30
N PRO A 81 4.12 9.11 -10.26
CA PRO A 81 4.37 8.46 -11.55
C PRO A 81 5.64 8.99 -12.24
N GLY A 82 6.37 8.09 -12.90
CA GLY A 82 7.62 8.42 -13.61
C GLY A 82 8.85 8.58 -12.72
N LYS A 83 8.72 8.54 -11.40
CA LYS A 83 9.86 8.57 -10.48
C LYS A 83 10.46 7.17 -10.29
N LYS A 84 11.77 7.13 -9.97
CA LYS A 84 12.50 5.87 -9.76
C LYS A 84 11.88 5.00 -8.65
N ASP A 85 11.39 5.64 -7.61
CA ASP A 85 10.85 4.95 -6.41
C ASP A 85 9.36 4.60 -6.55
N TYR A 86 8.70 5.07 -7.61
CA TYR A 86 7.30 4.75 -7.88
C TYR A 86 7.10 3.28 -8.24
N GLY A 87 6.08 2.67 -7.64
CA GLY A 87 5.80 1.25 -7.81
C GLY A 87 4.48 0.79 -7.21
N ALA A 88 4.30 -0.51 -7.13
CA ALA A 88 3.07 -1.11 -6.60
C ALA A 88 2.76 -0.65 -5.16
N LEU A 89 3.79 -0.46 -4.32
CA LEU A 89 3.60 0.07 -2.96
C LEU A 89 3.08 1.51 -2.97
N SER A 90 3.61 2.36 -3.86
CA SER A 90 3.14 3.74 -4.00
C SER A 90 1.64 3.78 -4.33
N LEU A 91 1.24 3.00 -5.34
CA LEU A 91 -0.14 2.91 -5.80
C LEU A 91 -1.07 2.35 -4.72
N ALA A 92 -0.65 1.27 -4.04
CA ALA A 92 -1.45 0.66 -3.00
C ALA A 92 -1.69 1.61 -1.82
N VAL A 93 -0.63 2.25 -1.32
CA VAL A 93 -0.75 3.20 -0.20
C VAL A 93 -1.59 4.42 -0.60
N GLN A 94 -1.35 4.98 -1.81
CA GLN A 94 -2.08 6.15 -2.30
C GLN A 94 -3.53 5.86 -2.69
N TYR A 95 -3.89 4.62 -2.92
CA TYR A 95 -5.29 4.20 -3.12
C TYR A 95 -6.10 4.29 -1.83
N TYR A 96 -5.54 3.84 -0.71
CA TYR A 96 -6.23 3.78 0.57
C TYR A 96 -6.06 5.02 1.44
N SER A 97 -4.97 5.78 1.24
CA SER A 97 -4.58 6.85 2.16
C SER A 97 -3.79 7.97 1.49
N HIS A 98 -3.70 9.09 2.21
CA HIS A 98 -2.75 10.17 1.89
C HIS A 98 -1.46 9.96 2.69
N PRO A 99 -0.33 9.58 2.05
CA PRO A 99 0.94 9.42 2.73
C PRO A 99 1.65 10.77 2.92
N GLU A 100 2.14 11.02 4.14
CA GLU A 100 2.91 12.22 4.49
C GLU A 100 4.10 11.86 5.38
N ILE A 101 5.32 12.22 4.98
CA ILE A 101 6.51 12.07 5.84
C ILE A 101 6.47 13.16 6.89
N VAL A 102 6.33 12.75 8.16
CA VAL A 102 6.24 13.65 9.32
C VAL A 102 7.64 14.11 9.74
N VAL A 103 8.59 13.16 9.81
CA VAL A 103 9.97 13.46 10.22
C VAL A 103 10.94 12.41 9.70
N ASN A 104 12.16 12.85 9.36
CA ASN A 104 13.28 11.97 9.05
C ASN A 104 14.10 11.72 10.32
N VAL A 105 14.44 10.45 10.57
CA VAL A 105 15.20 10.00 11.75
C VAL A 105 16.57 9.51 11.29
N PRO A 106 17.67 10.23 11.63
CA PRO A 106 18.99 9.83 11.22
C PRO A 106 19.47 8.57 11.96
N PRO A 107 20.40 7.81 11.37
CA PRO A 107 20.94 6.60 11.97
C PRO A 107 21.53 6.79 13.39
N SER A 108 22.02 7.98 13.70
CA SER A 108 22.59 8.32 15.01
C SER A 108 21.59 8.27 16.17
N CYS A 109 20.28 8.23 15.87
CA CYS A 109 19.24 8.09 16.89
C CYS A 109 19.04 6.64 17.39
N PHE A 110 19.79 5.69 16.85
CA PHE A 110 19.61 4.26 17.15
C PHE A 110 20.86 3.63 17.76
N MET A 111 20.63 2.63 18.64
CA MET A 111 21.66 1.79 19.22
C MET A 111 21.23 0.30 19.11
N PRO A 112 21.96 -0.54 18.35
CA PRO A 112 23.08 -0.21 17.48
C PRO A 112 22.66 0.67 16.29
N GLN A 113 23.59 1.49 15.78
CA GLN A 113 23.32 2.39 14.66
C GLN A 113 23.10 1.61 13.36
N PRO A 114 21.95 1.78 12.68
CA PRO A 114 21.68 1.15 11.38
C PRO A 114 22.48 1.84 10.26
N LYS A 115 22.62 1.15 9.12
CA LYS A 115 23.30 1.71 7.93
C LYS A 115 22.44 2.69 7.13
N VAL A 116 21.15 2.73 7.37
CA VAL A 116 20.16 3.53 6.61
C VAL A 116 19.33 4.37 7.56
N GLY A 117 18.91 5.54 7.10
CA GLY A 117 18.00 6.40 7.84
C GLY A 117 16.59 5.83 7.86
N SER A 118 15.81 6.30 8.82
CA SER A 118 14.38 6.01 8.95
C SER A 118 13.57 7.28 8.72
N SER A 119 12.27 7.10 8.49
CA SER A 119 11.30 8.20 8.46
C SER A 119 10.04 7.76 9.20
N VAL A 120 9.43 8.68 9.92
CA VAL A 120 8.06 8.51 10.40
C VAL A 120 7.14 9.03 9.31
N ILE A 121 6.23 8.17 8.87
CA ILE A 121 5.23 8.49 7.85
C ILE A 121 3.84 8.31 8.43
N SER A 122 2.96 9.25 8.13
CA SER A 122 1.52 9.22 8.44
C SER A 122 0.75 8.86 7.18
N LEU A 123 -0.13 7.88 7.28
CA LEU A 123 -1.04 7.42 6.24
C LEU A 123 -2.47 7.74 6.70
N LYS A 124 -2.99 8.89 6.32
CA LYS A 124 -4.35 9.30 6.64
C LYS A 124 -5.31 8.59 5.69
N ARG A 125 -6.17 7.72 6.23
CA ARG A 125 -7.12 6.96 5.41
C ARG A 125 -8.15 7.87 4.76
N TYR A 126 -8.46 7.62 3.50
CA TYR A 126 -9.58 8.27 2.83
C TYR A 126 -10.92 7.70 3.29
N GLU A 127 -11.92 8.54 3.42
CA GLU A 127 -13.29 8.13 3.72
C GLU A 127 -13.93 7.38 2.54
N LYS A 128 -13.53 7.73 1.33
CA LYS A 128 -13.97 7.10 0.08
C LYS A 128 -12.75 6.88 -0.82
N PRO A 129 -12.78 5.85 -1.68
CA PRO A 129 -11.72 5.64 -2.67
C PRO A 129 -11.47 6.90 -3.50
N VAL A 130 -10.20 7.23 -3.77
CA VAL A 130 -9.79 8.40 -4.55
C VAL A 130 -9.95 8.23 -6.05
N VAL A 131 -10.22 7.01 -6.49
CA VAL A 131 -10.48 6.64 -7.87
C VAL A 131 -11.68 5.70 -7.92
N ASP A 132 -12.44 5.78 -9.00
CA ASP A 132 -13.57 4.90 -9.25
C ASP A 132 -13.09 3.65 -9.98
N VAL A 133 -13.32 2.48 -9.39
CA VAL A 133 -12.89 1.19 -9.93
C VAL A 133 -13.94 0.12 -9.63
N ASP A 134 -14.37 -0.59 -10.68
CA ASP A 134 -15.42 -1.62 -10.59
C ASP A 134 -14.91 -2.89 -9.88
N ASP A 135 -13.65 -3.27 -10.10
CA ASP A 135 -13.00 -4.43 -9.51
C ASP A 135 -11.60 -4.07 -8.96
N GLU A 136 -11.55 -3.79 -7.66
CA GLU A 136 -10.31 -3.48 -6.94
C GLU A 136 -9.27 -4.60 -7.06
N LYS A 137 -9.68 -5.86 -6.99
CA LYS A 137 -8.78 -7.01 -7.09
C LYS A 137 -8.14 -7.09 -8.48
N LEU A 138 -8.93 -6.82 -9.52
CA LEU A 138 -8.42 -6.75 -10.88
C LEU A 138 -7.42 -5.60 -11.04
N MET A 139 -7.72 -4.42 -10.53
CA MET A 139 -6.81 -3.26 -10.57
C MET A 139 -5.48 -3.59 -9.90
N PHE A 140 -5.47 -4.13 -8.69
CA PHE A 140 -4.23 -4.52 -8.01
C PHE A 140 -3.50 -5.67 -8.72
N LYS A 141 -4.20 -6.57 -9.38
CA LYS A 141 -3.60 -7.59 -10.23
C LYS A 141 -2.88 -6.98 -11.44
N ILE A 142 -3.50 -5.99 -12.11
CA ILE A 142 -2.90 -5.24 -13.22
C ILE A 142 -1.68 -4.45 -12.74
N ILE A 143 -1.76 -3.75 -11.61
CA ILE A 143 -0.63 -3.05 -11.00
C ILE A 143 0.52 -4.02 -10.74
N ARG A 144 0.26 -5.14 -10.07
CA ARG A 144 1.28 -6.16 -9.77
C ARG A 144 1.94 -6.72 -11.03
N ALA A 145 1.15 -7.03 -12.06
CA ALA A 145 1.64 -7.49 -13.36
C ALA A 145 2.57 -6.46 -14.02
N SER A 146 2.19 -5.19 -13.96
CA SER A 146 2.93 -4.06 -14.56
C SER A 146 4.31 -3.86 -13.92
N PHE A 147 4.43 -4.06 -12.60
CA PHE A 147 5.67 -3.85 -11.86
C PHE A 147 6.53 -5.12 -11.68
N ASN A 148 5.98 -6.31 -11.95
CA ASN A 148 6.74 -7.56 -11.89
C ASN A 148 7.89 -7.59 -12.91
N GLN A 149 7.70 -6.94 -14.05
CA GLN A 149 8.72 -6.80 -15.10
C GLN A 149 8.93 -5.31 -15.46
N ARG A 150 9.38 -4.51 -14.49
CA ARG A 150 9.47 -3.04 -14.56
C ARG A 150 10.11 -2.49 -15.85
N ARG A 151 11.09 -3.20 -16.44
CA ARG A 151 11.78 -2.78 -17.67
C ARG A 151 11.01 -3.08 -18.96
N LYS A 152 9.91 -3.82 -18.89
CA LYS A 152 9.06 -4.15 -20.05
C LYS A 152 7.94 -3.13 -20.22
N THR A 153 7.36 -3.09 -21.42
CA THR A 153 6.13 -2.32 -21.67
C THR A 153 4.96 -2.88 -20.86
N LEU A 154 3.97 -2.07 -20.60
CA LEU A 154 2.74 -2.45 -19.92
C LEU A 154 2.10 -3.69 -20.58
N ALA A 155 1.94 -3.69 -21.90
CA ALA A 155 1.40 -4.81 -22.66
C ALA A 155 2.18 -6.11 -22.40
N ASN A 156 3.50 -6.07 -22.44
CA ASN A 156 4.33 -7.23 -22.16
C ASN A 156 4.25 -7.68 -20.69
N GLY A 157 4.17 -6.75 -19.76
CA GLY A 157 3.98 -7.04 -18.32
C GLY A 157 2.68 -7.80 -18.08
N LEU A 158 1.58 -7.34 -18.65
CA LEU A 158 0.26 -7.96 -18.53
C LEU A 158 0.21 -9.33 -19.22
N ASN A 159 0.74 -9.46 -20.44
CA ASN A 159 0.80 -10.74 -21.16
C ASN A 159 1.58 -11.81 -20.40
N ASN A 160 2.76 -11.45 -19.86
CA ASN A 160 3.67 -12.40 -19.23
C ASN A 160 3.23 -12.79 -17.80
N PHE A 161 2.39 -12.02 -17.16
CA PHE A 161 1.93 -12.30 -15.80
C PHE A 161 1.00 -13.51 -15.73
N GLY A 162 0.28 -13.79 -16.80
CA GLY A 162 -0.70 -14.88 -16.86
C GLY A 162 -1.97 -14.62 -16.06
N GLY A 163 -3.00 -15.41 -16.32
CA GLY A 163 -4.25 -15.37 -15.54
C GLY A 163 -5.07 -14.08 -15.65
N MET A 164 -4.81 -13.23 -16.65
CA MET A 164 -5.68 -12.08 -16.96
C MET A 164 -6.94 -12.51 -17.71
N GLY A 165 -6.88 -13.67 -18.38
CA GLY A 165 -8.00 -14.17 -19.20
C GLY A 165 -8.21 -13.39 -20.49
N LEU A 166 -7.17 -12.66 -20.96
CA LEU A 166 -7.20 -11.82 -22.14
C LEU A 166 -6.17 -12.27 -23.17
N THR A 167 -6.47 -12.07 -24.46
CA THR A 167 -5.50 -12.23 -25.54
C THR A 167 -4.57 -11.02 -25.61
N LYS A 168 -3.46 -11.15 -26.37
CA LYS A 168 -2.54 -10.03 -26.60
C LYS A 168 -3.22 -8.85 -27.27
N GLU A 169 -4.09 -9.14 -28.21
CA GLU A 169 -4.87 -8.17 -28.98
C GLU A 169 -5.82 -7.40 -28.06
N GLN A 170 -6.52 -8.09 -27.15
CA GLN A 170 -7.42 -7.46 -26.19
C GLN A 170 -6.64 -6.55 -25.21
N ILE A 171 -5.47 -6.98 -24.74
CA ILE A 171 -4.61 -6.15 -23.89
C ILE A 171 -4.16 -4.89 -24.65
N GLN A 172 -3.75 -5.03 -25.90
CA GLN A 172 -3.32 -3.89 -26.70
C GLN A 172 -4.48 -2.92 -26.94
N GLN A 173 -5.64 -3.40 -27.32
CA GLN A 173 -6.87 -2.60 -27.48
C GLN A 173 -7.27 -1.85 -26.19
N SER A 174 -7.13 -2.52 -25.04
CA SER A 174 -7.39 -1.88 -23.74
C SER A 174 -6.42 -0.73 -23.43
N ILE A 175 -5.15 -0.88 -23.79
CA ILE A 175 -4.14 0.18 -23.61
C ILE A 175 -4.40 1.33 -24.59
N GLU A 176 -4.76 1.04 -25.82
CA GLU A 176 -5.13 2.05 -26.82
C GLU A 176 -6.37 2.83 -26.39
N ALA A 177 -7.39 2.13 -25.85
CA ALA A 177 -8.60 2.75 -25.31
C ALA A 177 -8.34 3.65 -24.11
N LEU A 178 -7.27 3.37 -23.32
CA LEU A 178 -6.82 4.25 -22.25
C LEU A 178 -6.22 5.57 -22.76
N GLY A 179 -5.87 5.68 -24.06
CA GLY A 179 -5.31 6.89 -24.65
C GLY A 179 -3.83 7.10 -24.35
N VAL A 180 -3.11 6.05 -23.98
CA VAL A 180 -1.65 6.12 -23.72
C VAL A 180 -0.86 5.44 -24.84
N PRO A 181 0.44 5.78 -25.04
CA PRO A 181 1.28 5.14 -26.03
C PRO A 181 1.37 3.62 -25.82
N VAL A 182 1.32 2.83 -26.88
CA VAL A 182 1.37 1.35 -26.84
C VAL A 182 2.64 0.82 -26.15
N ASN A 183 3.75 1.57 -26.25
CA ASN A 183 5.02 1.24 -25.63
C ASN A 183 5.18 1.77 -24.20
N VAL A 184 4.12 2.31 -23.59
CA VAL A 184 4.13 2.83 -22.23
C VAL A 184 4.57 1.75 -21.23
N ARG A 185 5.27 2.15 -20.17
CA ARG A 185 5.59 1.29 -19.03
C ARG A 185 4.64 1.58 -17.88
N GLY A 186 4.38 0.56 -17.04
CA GLY A 186 3.51 0.72 -15.88
C GLY A 186 3.93 1.85 -14.93
N GLU A 187 5.23 2.13 -14.81
CA GLU A 187 5.75 3.22 -13.96
C GLU A 187 5.34 4.63 -14.42
N ALA A 188 4.87 4.78 -15.66
CA ALA A 188 4.39 6.07 -16.18
C ALA A 188 2.91 6.33 -15.88
N LEU A 189 2.14 5.29 -15.52
CA LEU A 189 0.70 5.42 -15.29
C LEU A 189 0.42 5.93 -13.88
N SER A 190 -0.54 6.85 -13.78
CA SER A 190 -1.13 7.28 -12.51
C SER A 190 -2.10 6.23 -11.94
N LEU A 191 -2.47 6.38 -10.67
CA LEU A 191 -3.49 5.55 -10.03
C LEU A 191 -4.84 5.62 -10.79
N ALA A 192 -5.24 6.81 -11.21
CA ALA A 192 -6.47 7.00 -12.01
C ALA A 192 -6.42 6.24 -13.34
N GLN A 193 -5.27 6.24 -14.01
CA GLN A 193 -5.10 5.47 -15.25
C GLN A 193 -5.10 3.95 -15.00
N PHE A 194 -4.58 3.48 -13.87
CA PHE A 194 -4.71 2.06 -13.50
C PHE A 194 -6.16 1.67 -13.21
N ALA A 195 -6.92 2.51 -12.53
CA ALA A 195 -8.35 2.29 -12.29
C ALA A 195 -9.14 2.25 -13.61
N GLN A 196 -8.92 3.24 -14.49
CA GLN A 196 -9.56 3.28 -15.81
C GLN A 196 -9.19 2.05 -16.66
N LEU A 197 -7.91 1.65 -16.67
CA LEU A 197 -7.48 0.44 -17.39
C LEU A 197 -8.15 -0.81 -16.83
N SER A 198 -8.31 -0.89 -15.51
CA SER A 198 -9.01 -2.00 -14.85
C SER A 198 -10.47 -2.08 -15.31
N ASN A 199 -11.19 -0.95 -15.37
CA ASN A 199 -12.58 -0.91 -15.80
C ASN A 199 -12.71 -1.29 -17.28
N ILE A 200 -11.81 -0.79 -18.16
CA ILE A 200 -11.77 -1.18 -19.58
C ILE A 200 -11.56 -2.70 -19.73
N ILE A 201 -10.58 -3.25 -19.01
CA ILE A 201 -10.27 -4.69 -19.03
C ILE A 201 -11.43 -5.52 -18.44
N GLY A 202 -12.06 -5.03 -17.38
CA GLY A 202 -13.23 -5.68 -16.77
C GLY A 202 -14.42 -5.77 -17.72
N ALA A 203 -14.67 -4.71 -18.46
CA ALA A 203 -15.75 -4.66 -19.45
C ALA A 203 -15.47 -5.51 -20.72
N ALA A 204 -14.21 -5.88 -20.99
CA ALA A 204 -13.82 -6.67 -22.15
C ALA A 204 -13.81 -8.20 -21.90
N LYS A 205 -14.12 -8.63 -20.67
CA LYS A 205 -14.23 -10.04 -20.27
C LYS A 205 -15.65 -10.55 -20.40
#